data_aa37842268579bbb44d4e0abe0e48553
#
_entry.id   aa37842268579bbb44d4e0abe0e48553
#
_cell.length_a   1.000
_cell.length_b   1.000
_cell.length_c   1.000
_cell.angle_alpha   90.00
_cell.angle_beta   90.00
_cell.angle_gamma   90.00
#
_symmetry.space_group_name_H-M   'P 1'
#
loop_
_entity.id
_entity.type
_entity.pdbx_description
1 polymer ?
#
loop_
_entity_poly.entity_id
_entity_poly.type
_entity_poly.pdbx_seq_one_letter_code
_entity_poly.pdbx_strand_id
1 'polypeptide(L)'
;MSRRLSRYMPALAAVLVLALTSAASFAVAANGDRDHRRSHGGWHSHGHHGCSWKHVSGLDERWLTVHIETNLFEIAGGQAALEKATSDEVKALAAQIVADHQAALEQTTAVAQRLGIALPDEPAPLQQWALRAVNRFRGAKFDRWFTDLQVQGHKQAITEAETEVERGHNREVRALAAASLPVLREHLEHAEAVLAGLAR
;
A
#
# COMPACT_ATOMS: atom_id res chain seq x y z
N MET A 1 -2.48 -35.50 13.42
CA MET A 1 -1.46 -34.68 12.73
C MET A 1 -1.83 -33.18 12.64
N SER A 2 -2.86 -32.72 13.33
CA SER A 2 -3.47 -31.38 13.17
C SER A 2 -2.86 -30.24 14.01
N ARG A 3 -2.03 -30.52 15.01
CA ARG A 3 -1.51 -29.49 15.97
C ARG A 3 -0.23 -28.76 15.55
N ARG A 4 0.46 -29.18 14.49
CA ARG A 4 1.73 -28.53 14.09
C ARG A 4 1.56 -27.35 13.12
N LEU A 5 0.44 -27.26 12.41
CA LEU A 5 0.22 -26.20 11.40
C LEU A 5 -0.28 -24.89 11.98
N SER A 6 -0.93 -24.92 13.15
CA SER A 6 -1.43 -23.72 13.84
C SER A 6 -0.31 -22.78 14.34
N ARG A 7 0.92 -23.30 14.49
CA ARG A 7 2.07 -22.51 15.01
C ARG A 7 2.75 -21.65 13.94
N TYR A 8 2.50 -21.89 12.66
CA TYR A 8 3.13 -21.14 11.57
C TYR A 8 2.21 -20.02 11.00
N MET A 9 0.93 -20.01 11.39
CA MET A 9 -0.02 -19.01 10.92
C MET A 9 0.37 -17.56 11.30
N PRO A 10 0.74 -17.24 12.56
CA PRO A 10 1.15 -15.90 12.92
C PRO A 10 2.46 -15.46 12.27
N ALA A 11 3.35 -16.41 11.93
CA ALA A 11 4.64 -16.07 11.34
C ALA A 11 4.55 -15.61 9.87
N LEU A 12 3.61 -16.15 9.09
CA LEU A 12 3.42 -15.73 7.69
C LEU A 12 2.72 -14.37 7.59
N ALA A 13 1.72 -14.13 8.43
CA ALA A 13 1.08 -12.81 8.52
C ALA A 13 2.07 -11.73 9.01
N ALA A 14 2.89 -12.06 10.02
CA ALA A 14 3.94 -11.16 10.51
C ALA A 14 5.01 -10.86 9.47
N VAL A 15 5.38 -11.84 8.62
CA VAL A 15 6.35 -11.62 7.53
C VAL A 15 5.77 -10.69 6.46
N LEU A 16 4.48 -10.79 6.15
CA LEU A 16 3.85 -9.91 5.16
C LEU A 16 3.79 -8.47 5.68
N VAL A 17 3.45 -8.27 6.95
CA VAL A 17 3.44 -6.95 7.60
C VAL A 17 4.85 -6.36 7.67
N LEU A 18 5.88 -7.16 8.01
CA LEU A 18 7.26 -6.68 8.02
C LEU A 18 7.77 -6.24 6.63
N ALA A 19 7.27 -6.86 5.58
CA ALA A 19 7.68 -6.52 4.22
C ALA A 19 7.14 -5.18 3.74
N LEU A 20 5.97 -4.81 4.20
CA LEU A 20 5.39 -3.49 3.94
C LEU A 20 6.12 -2.39 4.74
N THR A 21 6.75 -2.76 5.87
CA THR A 21 7.47 -1.81 6.75
C THR A 21 8.97 -1.70 6.49
N SER A 22 9.56 -2.47 5.53
CA SER A 22 10.99 -2.40 5.21
C SER A 22 11.38 -1.09 4.54
N ALA A 23 11.14 0.01 5.24
CA ALA A 23 11.77 1.28 4.94
C ALA A 23 13.23 1.17 5.34
N ALA A 24 14.12 1.01 4.39
CA ALA A 24 15.52 1.23 4.61
C ALA A 24 15.70 2.60 5.26
N SER A 25 16.21 2.61 6.48
CA SER A 25 16.67 3.83 7.14
C SER A 25 17.92 4.31 6.37
N PHE A 26 17.72 5.17 5.40
CA PHE A 26 18.84 5.90 4.83
C PHE A 26 19.23 6.98 5.82
N ALA A 27 20.39 6.79 6.46
CA ALA A 27 21.05 7.82 7.22
C ALA A 27 21.35 9.00 6.27
N VAL A 28 20.70 10.13 6.51
CA VAL A 28 21.10 11.40 5.90
C VAL A 28 22.46 11.77 6.48
N ALA A 29 23.52 11.59 5.71
CA ALA A 29 24.81 12.16 6.02
C ALA A 29 24.72 13.68 5.85
N ALA A 30 24.70 14.39 6.95
CA ALA A 30 24.84 15.84 6.98
C ALA A 30 26.27 16.18 6.53
N ASN A 31 26.42 16.62 5.29
CA ASN A 31 27.66 17.23 4.83
C ASN A 31 27.72 18.68 5.31
N GLY A 32 28.71 18.90 6.16
CA GLY A 32 29.00 20.18 6.80
C GLY A 32 29.35 21.28 5.81
N ASP A 33 28.89 22.39 6.19
CA ASP A 33 29.11 23.74 5.75
C ASP A 33 30.61 24.09 5.60
N ARG A 34 31.00 24.68 4.47
CA ARG A 34 32.20 25.47 4.35
C ARG A 34 31.89 26.81 3.71
N ASP A 35 31.88 27.78 4.55
CA ASP A 35 31.91 29.21 4.35
C ASP A 35 32.89 29.67 3.29
N HIS A 36 32.46 30.41 2.26
CA HIS A 36 33.23 31.40 1.55
C HIS A 36 32.40 32.60 1.17
N ARG A 37 32.57 33.66 1.99
CA ARG A 37 32.21 35.02 1.66
C ARG A 37 32.85 35.44 0.31
N ARG A 38 32.09 36.03 -0.58
CA ARG A 38 32.45 37.29 -1.27
C ARG A 38 31.20 37.97 -1.84
N SER A 39 31.15 39.24 -1.50
CA SER A 39 30.18 40.24 -1.94
C SER A 39 30.29 40.50 -3.45
N HIS A 40 29.17 40.74 -4.13
CA HIS A 40 28.99 41.90 -5.05
C HIS A 40 27.48 42.00 -5.36
N GLY A 41 26.99 43.26 -5.29
CA GLY A 41 25.63 43.61 -5.54
C GLY A 41 25.23 43.41 -7.00
N GLY A 42 23.96 43.05 -7.17
CA GLY A 42 23.27 43.00 -8.43
C GLY A 42 21.78 42.95 -8.16
N TRP A 43 21.11 44.00 -8.48
CA TRP A 43 19.64 44.07 -8.48
C TRP A 43 19.14 43.16 -9.59
N HIS A 44 18.53 42.05 -9.21
CA HIS A 44 17.83 41.19 -10.15
C HIS A 44 16.42 40.91 -9.65
N SER A 45 15.49 41.44 -10.41
CA SER A 45 14.17 40.95 -10.77
C SER A 45 13.62 39.84 -9.85
N HIS A 46 12.57 40.19 -9.14
CA HIS A 46 11.71 39.21 -8.48
C HIS A 46 11.10 38.31 -9.55
N GLY A 47 11.84 37.24 -9.92
CA GLY A 47 11.26 36.10 -10.59
C GLY A 47 10.25 35.47 -9.65
N HIS A 48 8.98 35.47 -10.03
CA HIS A 48 7.96 34.67 -9.42
C HIS A 48 8.47 33.23 -9.39
N HIS A 49 8.94 32.78 -8.23
CA HIS A 49 9.10 31.35 -7.95
C HIS A 49 7.68 30.78 -7.99
N GLY A 50 7.24 30.38 -9.18
CA GLY A 50 6.04 29.57 -9.32
C GLY A 50 6.23 28.39 -8.40
N CYS A 51 5.38 28.27 -7.38
CA CYS A 51 5.35 27.09 -6.52
C CYS A 51 5.29 25.90 -7.44
N SER A 52 6.38 25.10 -7.47
CA SER A 52 6.45 23.92 -8.32
C SER A 52 5.48 22.88 -7.72
N TRP A 53 4.22 22.95 -8.16
CA TRP A 53 3.18 21.97 -7.77
C TRP A 53 3.56 20.54 -8.13
N LYS A 54 4.57 20.37 -8.98
CA LYS A 54 5.15 19.08 -9.39
C LYS A 54 6.24 18.55 -8.45
N HIS A 55 6.63 19.32 -7.42
CA HIS A 55 7.65 18.81 -6.50
C HIS A 55 7.10 17.61 -5.74
N VAL A 56 7.76 16.47 -5.89
CA VAL A 56 7.46 15.20 -5.25
C VAL A 56 8.61 14.87 -4.31
N SER A 57 8.33 14.62 -3.05
CA SER A 57 9.33 14.15 -2.09
C SER A 57 9.57 12.64 -2.22
N GLY A 58 10.65 12.15 -1.63
CA GLY A 58 10.88 10.71 -1.58
C GLY A 58 9.80 9.93 -0.79
N LEU A 59 9.06 10.60 0.11
CA LEU A 59 7.92 10.00 0.80
C LEU A 59 6.74 9.83 -0.16
N ASP A 60 6.38 10.89 -0.89
CA ASP A 60 5.29 10.85 -1.89
C ASP A 60 5.56 9.76 -2.95
N GLU A 61 6.78 9.73 -3.51
CA GLU A 61 7.16 8.76 -4.54
C GLU A 61 7.08 7.33 -4.02
N ARG A 62 7.60 7.10 -2.83
CA ARG A 62 7.53 5.81 -2.18
C ARG A 62 6.08 5.39 -1.89
N TRP A 63 5.25 6.30 -1.38
CA TRP A 63 3.86 5.99 -1.12
C TRP A 63 3.12 5.60 -2.40
N LEU A 64 3.31 6.34 -3.50
CA LEU A 64 2.75 5.99 -4.80
C LEU A 64 3.18 4.61 -5.27
N THR A 65 4.48 4.28 -5.16
CA THR A 65 5.02 2.97 -5.52
C THR A 65 4.35 1.84 -4.72
N VAL A 66 4.35 1.95 -3.39
CA VAL A 66 3.76 0.95 -2.50
C VAL A 66 2.24 0.83 -2.74
N HIS A 67 1.56 1.96 -2.97
CA HIS A 67 0.13 1.96 -3.21
C HIS A 67 -0.25 1.24 -4.52
N ILE A 68 0.53 1.43 -5.59
CA ILE A 68 0.35 0.67 -6.85
C ILE A 68 0.62 -0.82 -6.65
N GLU A 69 1.74 -1.20 -6.04
CA GLU A 69 2.08 -2.60 -5.76
C GLU A 69 0.99 -3.28 -4.94
N THR A 70 0.43 -2.56 -3.96
CA THR A 70 -0.68 -3.05 -3.13
C THR A 70 -1.96 -3.20 -3.93
N ASN A 71 -2.35 -2.24 -4.76
CA ASN A 71 -3.53 -2.37 -5.61
C ASN A 71 -3.42 -3.59 -6.56
N LEU A 72 -2.26 -3.80 -7.18
CA LEU A 72 -2.02 -4.98 -8.03
C LEU A 72 -2.10 -6.28 -7.23
N PHE A 73 -1.56 -6.31 -6.03
CA PHE A 73 -1.62 -7.46 -5.12
C PHE A 73 -3.07 -7.78 -4.71
N GLU A 74 -3.85 -6.77 -4.33
CA GLU A 74 -5.24 -6.93 -3.88
C GLU A 74 -6.15 -7.38 -5.03
N ILE A 75 -5.98 -6.85 -6.23
CA ILE A 75 -6.70 -7.32 -7.42
C ILE A 75 -6.41 -8.79 -7.68
N ALA A 76 -5.13 -9.19 -7.72
CA ALA A 76 -4.74 -10.58 -7.98
C ALA A 76 -5.21 -11.54 -6.88
N GLY A 77 -5.13 -11.12 -5.62
CA GLY A 77 -5.59 -11.87 -4.46
C GLY A 77 -7.11 -12.04 -4.44
N GLY A 78 -7.84 -10.97 -4.71
CA GLY A 78 -9.29 -10.96 -4.79
C GLY A 78 -9.82 -11.85 -5.94
N GLN A 79 -9.22 -11.76 -7.13
CA GLN A 79 -9.55 -12.65 -8.25
C GLN A 79 -9.35 -14.13 -7.90
N ALA A 80 -8.23 -14.45 -7.24
CA ALA A 80 -8.00 -15.81 -6.76
C ALA A 80 -9.02 -16.25 -5.70
N ALA A 81 -9.50 -15.32 -4.87
CA ALA A 81 -10.52 -15.62 -3.88
C ALA A 81 -11.90 -15.85 -4.50
N LEU A 82 -12.27 -15.11 -5.54
CA LEU A 82 -13.50 -15.37 -6.30
C LEU A 82 -13.55 -16.79 -6.88
N GLU A 83 -12.39 -17.32 -7.29
CA GLU A 83 -12.30 -18.67 -7.85
C GLU A 83 -12.24 -19.78 -6.79
N LYS A 84 -11.61 -19.53 -5.64
CA LYS A 84 -11.17 -20.59 -4.71
C LYS A 84 -11.91 -20.60 -3.39
N ALA A 85 -12.47 -19.48 -2.98
CA ALA A 85 -13.19 -19.38 -1.72
C ALA A 85 -14.43 -20.27 -1.72
N THR A 86 -14.73 -20.82 -0.56
CA THR A 86 -15.92 -21.65 -0.30
C THR A 86 -16.98 -20.89 0.46
N SER A 87 -16.61 -19.85 1.22
CA SER A 87 -17.55 -18.94 1.89
C SER A 87 -18.06 -17.87 0.93
N ASP A 88 -19.37 -17.66 0.91
CA ASP A 88 -20.00 -16.60 0.12
C ASP A 88 -19.62 -15.22 0.64
N GLU A 89 -19.40 -15.06 1.94
CA GLU A 89 -18.93 -13.82 2.55
C GLU A 89 -17.51 -13.47 2.12
N VAL A 90 -16.63 -14.47 1.99
CA VAL A 90 -15.27 -14.26 1.46
C VAL A 90 -15.32 -13.86 -0.01
N LYS A 91 -16.20 -14.45 -0.81
CA LYS A 91 -16.40 -14.03 -2.22
C LYS A 91 -16.96 -12.62 -2.33
N ALA A 92 -17.89 -12.25 -1.47
CA ALA A 92 -18.44 -10.88 -1.45
C ALA A 92 -17.35 -9.85 -1.10
N LEU A 93 -16.55 -10.11 -0.06
CA LEU A 93 -15.38 -9.29 0.28
C LEU A 93 -14.39 -9.19 -0.89
N ALA A 94 -14.08 -10.32 -1.52
CA ALA A 94 -13.15 -10.36 -2.65
C ALA A 94 -13.67 -9.55 -3.86
N ALA A 95 -14.95 -9.61 -4.16
CA ALA A 95 -15.56 -8.84 -5.24
C ALA A 95 -15.47 -7.33 -4.99
N GLN A 96 -15.75 -6.89 -3.76
CA GLN A 96 -15.59 -5.49 -3.36
C GLN A 96 -14.14 -5.04 -3.50
N ILE A 97 -13.18 -5.80 -2.94
CA ILE A 97 -11.74 -5.51 -3.03
C ILE A 97 -11.30 -5.36 -4.49
N VAL A 98 -11.68 -6.29 -5.37
CA VAL A 98 -11.29 -6.21 -6.78
C VAL A 98 -11.81 -4.92 -7.42
N ALA A 99 -13.08 -4.59 -7.23
CA ALA A 99 -13.68 -3.41 -7.85
C ALA A 99 -13.03 -2.11 -7.36
N ASP A 100 -12.85 -1.96 -6.06
CA ASP A 100 -12.34 -0.73 -5.46
C ASP A 100 -10.84 -0.54 -5.72
N HIS A 101 -10.06 -1.62 -5.68
CA HIS A 101 -8.62 -1.54 -6.00
C HIS A 101 -8.33 -1.35 -7.49
N GLN A 102 -9.21 -1.79 -8.41
CA GLN A 102 -9.13 -1.42 -9.82
C GLN A 102 -9.33 0.09 -10.02
N ALA A 103 -10.36 0.66 -9.40
CA ALA A 103 -10.59 2.11 -9.45
C ALA A 103 -9.44 2.91 -8.81
N ALA A 104 -8.90 2.43 -7.68
CA ALA A 104 -7.75 3.05 -7.02
C ALA A 104 -6.48 2.98 -7.88
N LEU A 105 -6.25 1.87 -8.59
CA LEU A 105 -5.14 1.70 -9.52
C LEU A 105 -5.19 2.73 -10.67
N GLU A 106 -6.36 2.93 -11.26
CA GLU A 106 -6.56 3.92 -12.32
C GLU A 106 -6.28 5.35 -11.81
N GLN A 107 -6.83 5.71 -10.65
CA GLN A 107 -6.62 7.02 -10.04
C GLN A 107 -5.16 7.29 -9.72
N THR A 108 -4.47 6.31 -9.12
CA THR A 108 -3.05 6.42 -8.76
C THR A 108 -2.17 6.54 -10.00
N THR A 109 -2.45 5.75 -11.02
CA THR A 109 -1.75 5.81 -12.32
C THR A 109 -1.90 7.19 -12.96
N ALA A 110 -3.09 7.77 -12.94
CA ALA A 110 -3.33 9.10 -13.49
C ALA A 110 -2.56 10.20 -12.73
N VAL A 111 -2.46 10.11 -11.39
CA VAL A 111 -1.65 11.05 -10.59
C VAL A 111 -0.17 10.90 -10.92
N ALA A 112 0.36 9.69 -10.92
CA ALA A 112 1.77 9.44 -11.21
C ALA A 112 2.19 9.91 -12.61
N GLN A 113 1.35 9.66 -13.62
CA GLN A 113 1.58 10.15 -14.99
C GLN A 113 1.67 11.68 -15.04
N ARG A 114 0.77 12.40 -14.37
CA ARG A 114 0.83 13.88 -14.30
C ARG A 114 2.12 14.38 -13.62
N LEU A 115 2.60 13.63 -12.64
CA LEU A 115 3.83 13.97 -11.91
C LEU A 115 5.10 13.48 -12.61
N GLY A 116 4.98 12.66 -13.66
CA GLY A 116 6.12 12.09 -14.40
C GLY A 116 6.85 10.98 -13.64
N ILE A 117 6.13 10.26 -12.75
CA ILE A 117 6.67 9.16 -11.93
C ILE A 117 6.40 7.85 -12.64
N ALA A 118 7.46 7.04 -12.80
CA ALA A 118 7.34 5.68 -13.27
C ALA A 118 6.82 4.78 -12.15
N LEU A 119 5.83 3.95 -12.45
CA LEU A 119 5.22 3.03 -11.49
C LEU A 119 5.54 1.58 -11.85
N PRO A 120 5.59 0.68 -10.85
CA PRO A 120 5.68 -0.75 -11.10
C PRO A 120 4.41 -1.27 -11.78
N ASP A 121 4.54 -2.33 -12.55
CA ASP A 121 3.47 -3.06 -13.24
C ASP A 121 3.16 -4.42 -12.59
N GLU A 122 3.91 -4.79 -11.55
CA GLU A 122 3.72 -6.01 -10.78
C GLU A 122 3.69 -5.71 -9.27
N PRO A 123 3.04 -6.58 -8.47
CA PRO A 123 3.15 -6.51 -7.01
C PRO A 123 4.60 -6.67 -6.55
N ALA A 124 4.94 -6.13 -5.38
CA ALA A 124 6.27 -6.29 -4.79
C ALA A 124 6.66 -7.78 -4.66
N PRO A 125 7.95 -8.13 -4.76
CA PRO A 125 8.40 -9.54 -4.76
C PRO A 125 7.87 -10.38 -3.60
N LEU A 126 7.73 -9.78 -2.42
CA LEU A 126 7.19 -10.47 -1.25
C LEU A 126 5.67 -10.65 -1.32
N GLN A 127 4.95 -9.70 -1.90
CA GLN A 127 3.52 -9.82 -2.18
C GLN A 127 3.27 -10.94 -3.20
N GLN A 128 4.06 -11.03 -4.25
CA GLN A 128 4.01 -12.14 -5.21
C GLN A 128 4.28 -13.51 -4.53
N TRP A 129 5.24 -13.55 -3.60
CA TRP A 129 5.49 -14.76 -2.81
C TRP A 129 4.27 -15.11 -1.94
N ALA A 130 3.65 -14.14 -1.29
CA ALA A 130 2.45 -14.34 -0.47
C ALA A 130 1.28 -14.86 -1.31
N LEU A 131 1.03 -14.29 -2.49
CA LEU A 131 0.03 -14.81 -3.44
C LEU A 131 0.28 -16.27 -3.79
N ARG A 132 1.53 -16.63 -4.12
CA ARG A 132 1.90 -18.02 -4.41
C ARG A 132 1.69 -18.94 -3.21
N ALA A 133 1.96 -18.46 -1.99
CA ALA A 133 1.79 -19.24 -0.77
C ALA A 133 0.30 -19.48 -0.45
N VAL A 134 -0.52 -18.45 -0.49
CA VAL A 134 -1.97 -18.53 -0.22
C VAL A 134 -2.67 -19.38 -1.28
N ASN A 135 -2.27 -19.23 -2.54
CA ASN A 135 -2.81 -19.99 -3.65
C ASN A 135 -2.62 -21.52 -3.58
N ARG A 136 -1.79 -22.01 -2.66
CA ARG A 136 -1.65 -23.47 -2.37
C ARG A 136 -2.77 -24.00 -1.48
N PHE A 137 -3.50 -23.15 -0.78
CA PHE A 137 -4.62 -23.54 0.06
C PHE A 137 -5.91 -23.71 -0.74
N ARG A 138 -6.89 -24.40 -0.15
CA ARG A 138 -8.24 -24.63 -0.69
C ARG A 138 -9.25 -24.64 0.46
N GLY A 139 -10.52 -24.40 0.12
CA GLY A 139 -11.64 -24.48 1.07
C GLY A 139 -11.49 -23.53 2.25
N ALA A 140 -12.06 -23.89 3.39
CA ALA A 140 -12.04 -23.07 4.60
C ALA A 140 -10.62 -22.60 5.03
N LYS A 141 -9.57 -23.33 4.65
CA LYS A 141 -8.20 -22.92 4.93
C LYS A 141 -7.77 -21.74 4.05
N PHE A 142 -8.18 -21.76 2.78
CA PHE A 142 -7.97 -20.61 1.89
C PHE A 142 -8.76 -19.41 2.39
N ASP A 143 -10.04 -19.58 2.70
CA ASP A 143 -10.95 -18.53 3.16
C ASP A 143 -10.34 -17.80 4.37
N ARG A 144 -9.88 -18.57 5.36
CA ARG A 144 -9.26 -17.99 6.55
C ARG A 144 -7.96 -17.26 6.28
N TRP A 145 -7.07 -17.83 5.45
CA TRP A 145 -5.79 -17.22 5.12
C TRP A 145 -5.95 -15.94 4.29
N PHE A 146 -6.82 -15.97 3.30
CA PHE A 146 -7.13 -14.79 2.50
C PHE A 146 -7.66 -13.67 3.39
N THR A 147 -8.67 -13.96 4.20
CA THR A 147 -9.31 -12.95 5.05
C THR A 147 -8.34 -12.39 6.11
N ASP A 148 -7.49 -13.22 6.71
CA ASP A 148 -6.46 -12.74 7.66
C ASP A 148 -5.45 -11.81 6.98
N LEU A 149 -5.04 -12.11 5.75
CA LEU A 149 -4.18 -11.22 4.96
C LEU A 149 -4.88 -9.88 4.69
N GLN A 150 -6.17 -9.88 4.39
CA GLN A 150 -6.93 -8.64 4.19
C GLN A 150 -6.92 -7.78 5.46
N VAL A 151 -7.17 -8.37 6.62
CA VAL A 151 -7.14 -7.64 7.90
C VAL A 151 -5.76 -7.01 8.15
N GLN A 152 -4.67 -7.78 7.98
CA GLN A 152 -3.33 -7.26 8.26
C GLN A 152 -2.87 -6.23 7.21
N GLY A 153 -3.13 -6.49 5.93
CA GLY A 153 -2.78 -5.61 4.83
C GLY A 153 -3.48 -4.25 4.94
N HIS A 154 -4.78 -4.24 5.22
CA HIS A 154 -5.54 -2.99 5.33
C HIS A 154 -5.15 -2.16 6.56
N LYS A 155 -4.83 -2.79 7.71
CA LYS A 155 -4.26 -2.06 8.87
C LYS A 155 -2.97 -1.35 8.51
N GLN A 156 -2.11 -2.00 7.76
CA GLN A 156 -0.85 -1.41 7.30
C GLN A 156 -1.10 -0.29 6.27
N ALA A 157 -1.95 -0.52 5.27
CA ALA A 157 -2.26 0.46 4.24
C ALA A 157 -2.87 1.75 4.82
N ILE A 158 -3.75 1.64 5.83
CA ILE A 158 -4.29 2.78 6.56
C ILE A 158 -3.17 3.59 7.22
N THR A 159 -2.25 2.93 7.93
CA THR A 159 -1.12 3.61 8.59
C THR A 159 -0.22 4.35 7.59
N GLU A 160 0.02 3.74 6.42
CA GLU A 160 0.83 4.34 5.35
C GLU A 160 0.11 5.54 4.72
N ALA A 161 -1.19 5.42 4.46
CA ALA A 161 -1.99 6.52 3.93
C ALA A 161 -2.09 7.70 4.92
N GLU A 162 -2.29 7.44 6.22
CA GLU A 162 -2.28 8.46 7.26
C GLU A 162 -0.93 9.16 7.36
N THR A 163 0.18 8.42 7.23
CA THR A 163 1.53 8.98 7.20
C THR A 163 1.73 9.91 6.01
N GLU A 164 1.27 9.50 4.82
CA GLU A 164 1.33 10.32 3.62
C GLU A 164 0.48 11.59 3.75
N VAL A 165 -0.73 11.49 4.26
CA VAL A 165 -1.60 12.64 4.53
C VAL A 165 -0.93 13.64 5.49
N GLU A 166 -0.27 13.16 6.54
CA GLU A 166 0.35 14.00 7.56
C GLU A 166 1.66 14.63 7.07
N ARG A 167 2.52 13.85 6.39
CA ARG A 167 3.93 14.17 6.13
C ARG A 167 4.30 14.29 4.67
N GLY A 168 3.44 13.88 3.75
CA GLY A 168 3.64 14.03 2.32
C GLY A 168 3.82 15.49 1.92
N HIS A 169 4.56 15.71 0.85
CA HIS A 169 4.83 17.07 0.36
C HIS A 169 3.90 17.47 -0.79
N ASN A 170 3.66 16.56 -1.73
CA ASN A 170 2.86 16.84 -2.90
C ASN A 170 1.37 16.82 -2.58
N ARG A 171 0.67 17.91 -2.93
CA ARG A 171 -0.76 18.06 -2.61
C ARG A 171 -1.65 17.01 -3.29
N GLU A 172 -1.33 16.61 -4.52
CA GLU A 172 -2.12 15.61 -5.23
C GLU A 172 -1.94 14.22 -4.62
N VAL A 173 -0.71 13.85 -4.24
CA VAL A 173 -0.42 12.57 -3.59
C VAL A 173 -1.10 12.49 -2.23
N ARG A 174 -0.99 13.54 -1.42
CA ARG A 174 -1.69 13.64 -0.12
C ARG A 174 -3.21 13.56 -0.27
N ALA A 175 -3.78 14.22 -1.30
CA ALA A 175 -5.21 14.15 -1.55
C ALA A 175 -5.65 12.74 -1.96
N LEU A 176 -4.86 12.05 -2.77
CA LEU A 176 -5.10 10.66 -3.14
C LEU A 176 -5.06 9.74 -1.92
N ALA A 177 -4.05 9.90 -1.06
CA ALA A 177 -3.94 9.15 0.19
C ALA A 177 -5.15 9.40 1.12
N ALA A 178 -5.57 10.66 1.24
CA ALA A 178 -6.75 11.00 2.03
C ALA A 178 -8.04 10.37 1.47
N ALA A 179 -8.17 10.32 0.15
CA ALA A 179 -9.34 9.74 -0.52
C ALA A 179 -9.39 8.20 -0.37
N SER A 180 -8.24 7.51 -0.23
CA SER A 180 -8.19 6.06 -0.03
C SER A 180 -8.63 5.62 1.38
N LEU A 181 -8.45 6.46 2.40
CA LEU A 181 -8.70 6.09 3.80
C LEU A 181 -10.11 5.57 4.10
N PRO A 182 -11.21 6.18 3.61
CA PRO A 182 -12.56 5.65 3.86
C PRO A 182 -12.74 4.23 3.33
N VAL A 183 -12.29 3.96 2.10
CA VAL A 183 -12.40 2.66 1.45
C VAL A 183 -11.55 1.60 2.18
N LEU A 184 -10.31 1.94 2.54
CA LEU A 184 -9.44 1.04 3.29
C LEU A 184 -10.04 0.65 4.66
N ARG A 185 -10.70 1.59 5.34
CA ARG A 185 -11.37 1.33 6.62
C ARG A 185 -12.61 0.46 6.45
N GLU A 186 -13.40 0.68 5.40
CA GLU A 186 -14.55 -0.16 5.08
C GLU A 186 -14.12 -1.60 4.76
N HIS A 187 -13.08 -1.78 3.96
CA HIS A 187 -12.52 -3.10 3.69
C HIS A 187 -12.02 -3.79 4.96
N LEU A 188 -11.33 -3.05 5.84
CA LEU A 188 -10.86 -3.59 7.11
C LEU A 188 -12.03 -4.07 7.98
N GLU A 189 -13.07 -3.25 8.15
CA GLU A 189 -14.26 -3.60 8.93
C GLU A 189 -14.93 -4.85 8.35
N HIS A 190 -15.13 -4.89 7.04
CA HIS A 190 -15.72 -6.04 6.35
C HIS A 190 -14.86 -7.30 6.55
N ALA A 191 -13.52 -7.21 6.35
CA ALA A 191 -12.62 -8.33 6.54
C ALA A 191 -12.60 -8.85 7.99
N GLU A 192 -12.64 -7.98 8.98
CA GLU A 192 -12.72 -8.36 10.39
C GLU A 192 -14.03 -9.08 10.71
N ALA A 193 -15.16 -8.61 10.17
CA ALA A 193 -16.46 -9.25 10.33
C ALA A 193 -16.49 -10.67 9.70
N VAL A 194 -15.97 -10.80 8.47
CA VAL A 194 -15.85 -12.10 7.78
C VAL A 194 -14.94 -13.05 8.57
N LEU A 195 -13.77 -12.58 9.02
CA LEU A 195 -12.81 -13.39 9.78
C LEU A 195 -13.43 -13.92 11.09
N ALA A 196 -14.20 -13.08 11.78
CA ALA A 196 -14.91 -13.49 12.99
C ALA A 196 -16.00 -14.54 12.70
N GLY A 197 -16.65 -14.47 11.54
CA GLY A 197 -17.61 -15.47 11.06
C GLY A 197 -16.97 -16.83 10.77
N LEU A 198 -15.78 -16.83 10.17
CA LEU A 198 -15.02 -18.05 9.85
C LEU A 198 -14.45 -18.80 11.08
N ALA A 199 -14.48 -18.19 12.25
CA ALA A 199 -13.99 -18.79 13.50
C ALA A 199 -15.05 -19.61 14.25
N ARG A 200 -16.32 -19.56 13.82
CA ARG A 200 -17.48 -20.29 14.39
C ARG A 200 -17.68 -21.62 13.68
#